data_a4d7804ba8c5fcd53ebf9ba1faa9ce30
#
_entry.id   a4d7804ba8c5fcd53ebf9ba1faa9ce30
#
_cell.length_a   1.000
_cell.length_b   1.000
_cell.length_c   1.000
_cell.angle_alpha   90.00
_cell.angle_beta   90.00
_cell.angle_gamma   90.00
#
_symmetry.space_group_name_H-M   'P 1'
#
loop_
_entity.id
_entity.type
_entity.pdbx_description
1 polymer ?
#
loop_
_entity_poly.entity_id
_entity_poly.type
_entity_poly.pdbx_seq_one_letter_code
_entity_poly.pdbx_strand_id
1 'polypeptide(L)'
;MNGLPMADTLQPRDAKDVEAAVQWLLAEGKAAEIVGRGSKRPIGRPAQTDLTLDLSALTGVTLYEPEELVLSANAATPLAEIEALVAAKGQQLAFEPMDYASVLGGVAGHGTIGGALAANLSGPRRIKAGAARDHFLGFSAVSGRGETFKSGGRVVKNVTGYDLCKLIAGSWGTLAAMTEVTIKVLPAAETEETLLIRGLEPARAVEAMTSAMGSACDVSGAAHLPSDVAASVPAVAGAGGGVTALRLEGFSPSVAHRRGALQGLMKPFGDLAIIDATASRAFWQAVRDVTPFACSCNDIERPLWRISTAPSRGAELGAALAKRAGAQVLYDWAGGLIWLALAASDDAGAARIGPAVAATGGHATLIRAPAAVRAAIDVFAPQEAGLAALTKRVKEGFDPKGVLNPGRMWAGV
;
A
#
# COMPACT_ATOMS: atom_id res chain seq x y z
N MET A 1 24.87 11.50 -18.63
CA MET A 1 23.53 11.03 -19.01
C MET A 1 23.68 10.00 -20.11
N ASN A 2 23.87 8.73 -19.74
CA ASN A 2 23.85 7.64 -20.71
C ASN A 2 22.43 7.08 -20.69
N GLY A 3 21.64 7.41 -21.72
CA GLY A 3 20.31 6.86 -21.91
C GLY A 3 20.42 5.36 -22.10
N LEU A 4 19.86 4.60 -21.19
CA LEU A 4 19.49 3.21 -21.47
C LEU A 4 18.60 3.23 -22.71
N PRO A 5 18.75 2.28 -23.66
CA PRO A 5 17.85 2.20 -24.79
C PRO A 5 16.42 2.14 -24.24
N MET A 6 15.53 3.02 -24.74
CA MET A 6 14.12 2.95 -24.42
C MET A 6 13.63 1.59 -24.90
N ALA A 7 13.26 0.71 -23.96
CA ALA A 7 12.63 -0.56 -24.31
C ALA A 7 11.40 -0.25 -25.18
N ASP A 8 11.19 -1.02 -26.22
CA ASP A 8 10.00 -0.89 -27.06
C ASP A 8 8.76 -0.94 -26.18
N THR A 9 7.78 -0.08 -26.45
CA THR A 9 6.55 0.02 -25.67
C THR A 9 5.37 -0.41 -26.53
N LEU A 10 4.63 -1.40 -26.04
CA LEU A 10 3.32 -1.76 -26.58
C LEU A 10 2.24 -1.07 -25.73
N GLN A 11 1.36 -0.31 -26.38
CA GLN A 11 0.28 0.41 -25.70
C GLN A 11 -1.10 -0.08 -26.22
N PRO A 12 -1.64 -1.15 -25.63
CA PRO A 12 -2.97 -1.67 -25.98
C PRO A 12 -4.06 -0.67 -25.62
N ARG A 13 -5.09 -0.60 -26.46
CA ARG A 13 -6.22 0.33 -26.34
C ARG A 13 -7.43 -0.30 -25.65
N ASP A 14 -7.51 -1.64 -25.69
CA ASP A 14 -8.57 -2.43 -25.06
C ASP A 14 -8.07 -3.82 -24.61
N ALA A 15 -8.95 -4.61 -24.02
CA ALA A 15 -8.61 -5.95 -23.52
C ALA A 15 -8.17 -6.93 -24.63
N LYS A 16 -8.66 -6.76 -25.87
CA LYS A 16 -8.26 -7.61 -27.00
C LYS A 16 -6.86 -7.27 -27.46
N ASP A 17 -6.52 -5.99 -27.48
CA ASP A 17 -5.15 -5.56 -27.78
C ASP A 17 -4.17 -6.09 -26.73
N VAL A 18 -4.57 -6.15 -25.41
CA VAL A 18 -3.74 -6.77 -24.35
C VAL A 18 -3.54 -8.25 -24.60
N GLU A 19 -4.62 -8.98 -24.96
CA GLU A 19 -4.54 -10.41 -25.29
C GLU A 19 -3.61 -10.66 -26.48
N ALA A 20 -3.78 -9.90 -27.57
CA ALA A 20 -2.92 -9.97 -28.75
C ALA A 20 -1.45 -9.65 -28.42
N ALA A 21 -1.20 -8.65 -27.55
CA ALA A 21 0.16 -8.30 -27.11
C ALA A 21 0.81 -9.45 -26.33
N VAL A 22 0.08 -10.09 -25.41
CA VAL A 22 0.62 -11.23 -24.63
C VAL A 22 0.84 -12.44 -25.54
N GLN A 23 -0.05 -12.71 -26.47
CA GLN A 23 0.13 -13.78 -27.48
C GLN A 23 1.37 -13.54 -28.36
N TRP A 24 1.59 -12.30 -28.77
CA TRP A 24 2.80 -11.93 -29.49
C TRP A 24 4.07 -12.12 -28.64
N LEU A 25 4.06 -11.72 -27.35
CA LEU A 25 5.16 -12.00 -26.44
C LEU A 25 5.51 -13.48 -26.35
N LEU A 26 4.49 -14.32 -26.25
CA LEU A 26 4.64 -15.79 -26.22
C LEU A 26 5.25 -16.34 -27.52
N ALA A 27 4.82 -15.82 -28.68
CA ALA A 27 5.30 -16.24 -29.99
C ALA A 27 6.77 -15.85 -30.22
N GLU A 28 7.17 -14.65 -29.76
CA GLU A 28 8.52 -14.12 -29.89
C GLU A 28 9.46 -14.57 -28.77
N GLY A 29 8.97 -15.26 -27.74
CA GLY A 29 9.76 -15.66 -26.58
C GLY A 29 10.26 -14.46 -25.76
N LYS A 30 9.50 -13.36 -25.73
CA LYS A 30 9.85 -12.10 -25.05
C LYS A 30 9.09 -11.93 -23.75
N ALA A 31 9.64 -11.12 -22.84
CA ALA A 31 9.03 -10.75 -21.59
C ALA A 31 8.73 -9.23 -21.52
N ALA A 32 7.65 -8.85 -20.84
CA ALA A 32 7.27 -7.46 -20.70
C ALA A 32 7.15 -7.03 -19.23
N GLU A 33 7.56 -5.79 -18.97
CA GLU A 33 7.16 -5.06 -17.77
C GLU A 33 5.74 -4.53 -17.95
N ILE A 34 4.81 -4.92 -17.04
CA ILE A 34 3.43 -4.42 -17.07
C ILE A 34 3.35 -3.15 -16.23
N VAL A 35 2.91 -2.07 -16.86
CA VAL A 35 2.69 -0.80 -16.18
C VAL A 35 1.30 -0.25 -16.48
N GLY A 36 0.66 0.41 -15.49
CA GLY A 36 -0.42 1.33 -15.74
C GLY A 36 0.17 2.70 -16.08
N ARG A 37 0.28 3.59 -15.10
CA ARG A 37 0.94 4.91 -15.27
C ARG A 37 2.36 4.95 -14.66
N GLY A 38 2.95 3.82 -14.34
CA GLY A 38 4.33 3.69 -13.92
C GLY A 38 4.67 4.17 -12.51
N SER A 39 3.70 4.63 -11.71
CA SER A 39 3.94 5.22 -10.38
C SER A 39 4.66 4.30 -9.38
N LYS A 40 4.73 2.99 -9.65
CA LYS A 40 5.36 1.98 -8.80
C LYS A 40 6.51 1.22 -9.49
N ARG A 41 7.00 1.69 -10.64
CA ARG A 41 8.16 1.09 -11.35
C ARG A 41 9.42 0.97 -10.47
N PRO A 42 9.73 1.96 -9.59
CA PRO A 42 10.90 1.85 -8.72
C PRO A 42 10.77 0.83 -7.59
N ILE A 43 9.63 0.16 -7.40
CA ILE A 43 9.43 -0.87 -6.37
C ILE A 43 9.62 -2.26 -6.97
N GLY A 44 10.21 -3.15 -6.20
CA GLY A 44 10.54 -4.51 -6.63
C GLY A 44 11.98 -4.61 -7.16
N ARG A 45 12.37 -5.81 -7.52
CA ARG A 45 13.65 -6.04 -8.18
C ARG A 45 13.63 -5.39 -9.56
N PRO A 46 14.75 -4.87 -10.07
CA PRO A 46 14.81 -4.41 -11.46
C PRO A 46 14.45 -5.57 -12.39
N ALA A 47 13.36 -5.40 -13.14
CA ALA A 47 12.92 -6.42 -14.09
C ALA A 47 13.88 -6.47 -15.28
N GLN A 48 14.20 -7.69 -15.73
CA GLN A 48 14.89 -7.92 -17.00
C GLN A 48 13.84 -8.29 -18.03
N THR A 49 13.34 -7.28 -18.74
CA THR A 49 12.28 -7.42 -19.74
C THR A 49 12.71 -6.81 -21.07
N ASP A 50 12.18 -7.36 -22.14
CA ASP A 50 12.50 -6.91 -23.50
C ASP A 50 11.77 -5.61 -23.84
N LEU A 51 10.57 -5.43 -23.26
CA LEU A 51 9.71 -4.27 -23.54
C LEU A 51 8.78 -3.92 -22.37
N THR A 52 8.08 -2.82 -22.54
CA THR A 52 7.01 -2.38 -21.63
C THR A 52 5.65 -2.62 -22.27
N LEU A 53 4.73 -3.28 -21.53
CA LEU A 53 3.30 -3.35 -21.83
C LEU A 53 2.60 -2.25 -21.02
N ASP A 54 2.37 -1.12 -21.67
CA ASP A 54 1.79 0.08 -21.05
C ASP A 54 0.28 0.08 -21.19
N LEU A 55 -0.41 -0.21 -20.09
CA LEU A 55 -1.87 -0.26 -20.00
C LEU A 55 -2.51 1.12 -19.78
N SER A 56 -1.74 2.21 -19.81
CA SER A 56 -2.22 3.56 -19.44
C SER A 56 -3.41 4.06 -20.28
N ALA A 57 -3.64 3.49 -21.46
CA ALA A 57 -4.80 3.79 -22.30
C ALA A 57 -6.11 3.14 -21.79
N LEU A 58 -6.04 2.11 -20.93
CA LEU A 58 -7.22 1.43 -20.38
C LEU A 58 -7.77 2.21 -19.18
N THR A 59 -8.38 3.35 -19.43
CA THR A 59 -8.96 4.25 -18.40
C THR A 59 -10.48 4.35 -18.51
N GLY A 60 -11.09 4.88 -17.47
CA GLY A 60 -12.51 5.18 -17.38
C GLY A 60 -13.28 4.20 -16.49
N VAL A 61 -14.31 4.75 -15.83
CA VAL A 61 -15.25 3.97 -15.02
C VAL A 61 -16.27 3.33 -15.96
N THR A 62 -16.40 2.00 -15.89
CA THR A 62 -17.30 1.21 -16.75
C THR A 62 -18.66 0.99 -16.10
N LEU A 63 -18.72 1.04 -14.77
CA LEU A 63 -19.97 0.95 -14.00
C LEU A 63 -19.78 1.67 -12.67
N TYR A 64 -20.80 2.40 -12.23
CA TYR A 64 -20.91 2.88 -10.86
C TYR A 64 -22.35 2.83 -10.38
N GLU A 65 -22.61 1.98 -9.41
CA GLU A 65 -23.91 1.79 -8.75
C GLU A 65 -23.78 2.27 -7.28
N PRO A 66 -23.99 3.56 -7.01
CA PRO A 66 -23.79 4.11 -5.66
C PRO A 66 -24.66 3.43 -4.60
N GLU A 67 -25.89 3.06 -4.92
CA GLU A 67 -26.82 2.41 -3.99
C GLU A 67 -26.38 0.99 -3.62
N GLU A 68 -25.71 0.30 -4.54
CA GLU A 68 -25.15 -1.04 -4.36
C GLU A 68 -23.71 -1.00 -3.81
N LEU A 69 -23.13 0.19 -3.66
CA LEU A 69 -21.74 0.40 -3.20
C LEU A 69 -20.70 -0.32 -4.08
N VAL A 70 -20.94 -0.40 -5.39
CA VAL A 70 -20.09 -1.10 -6.36
C VAL A 70 -19.63 -0.17 -7.47
N LEU A 71 -18.35 -0.25 -7.79
CA LEU A 71 -17.72 0.47 -8.90
C LEU A 71 -16.86 -0.49 -9.72
N SER A 72 -17.01 -0.45 -11.04
CA SER A 72 -16.09 -1.11 -11.99
C SER A 72 -15.37 -0.06 -12.84
N ALA A 73 -14.09 -0.28 -13.06
CA ALA A 73 -13.27 0.63 -13.86
C ALA A 73 -12.19 -0.15 -14.62
N ASN A 74 -11.77 0.37 -15.76
CA ASN A 74 -10.58 -0.06 -16.45
C ASN A 74 -9.36 0.07 -15.53
N ALA A 75 -8.42 -0.87 -15.61
CA ALA A 75 -7.37 -1.04 -14.58
C ALA A 75 -6.41 0.15 -14.47
N ALA A 76 -6.22 0.92 -15.53
CA ALA A 76 -5.37 2.11 -15.51
C ALA A 76 -6.11 3.43 -15.16
N THR A 77 -7.39 3.37 -14.76
CA THR A 77 -8.12 4.55 -14.28
C THR A 77 -7.40 5.15 -13.08
N PRO A 78 -7.11 6.46 -13.09
CA PRO A 78 -6.47 7.13 -11.97
C PRO A 78 -7.30 7.02 -10.69
N LEU A 79 -6.63 6.77 -9.56
CA LEU A 79 -7.28 6.74 -8.25
C LEU A 79 -7.96 8.07 -7.93
N ALA A 80 -7.31 9.20 -8.26
CA ALA A 80 -7.87 10.53 -8.02
C ALA A 80 -9.21 10.76 -8.76
N GLU A 81 -9.37 10.20 -9.97
CA GLU A 81 -10.64 10.25 -10.71
C GLU A 81 -11.73 9.46 -10.00
N ILE A 82 -11.41 8.24 -9.54
CA ILE A 82 -12.35 7.39 -8.80
C ILE A 82 -12.71 8.05 -7.45
N GLU A 83 -11.72 8.54 -6.71
CA GLU A 83 -11.93 9.22 -5.43
C GLU A 83 -12.85 10.44 -5.57
N ALA A 84 -12.64 11.27 -6.60
CA ALA A 84 -13.49 12.41 -6.88
C ALA A 84 -14.93 11.98 -7.24
N LEU A 85 -15.08 10.94 -8.07
CA LEU A 85 -16.37 10.42 -8.48
C LEU A 85 -17.18 9.89 -7.29
N VAL A 86 -16.57 9.06 -6.44
CA VAL A 86 -17.27 8.47 -5.30
C VAL A 86 -17.53 9.51 -4.20
N ALA A 87 -16.61 10.47 -3.99
CA ALA A 87 -16.80 11.57 -3.05
C ALA A 87 -18.01 12.45 -3.41
N ALA A 88 -18.28 12.68 -4.69
CA ALA A 88 -19.46 13.40 -5.17
C ALA A 88 -20.79 12.71 -4.79
N LYS A 89 -20.75 11.44 -4.39
CA LYS A 89 -21.87 10.64 -3.88
C LYS A 89 -21.80 10.36 -2.37
N GLY A 90 -20.92 11.05 -1.64
CA GLY A 90 -20.71 10.82 -0.21
C GLY A 90 -20.11 9.47 0.10
N GLN A 91 -19.31 8.91 -0.81
CA GLN A 91 -18.65 7.62 -0.67
C GLN A 91 -17.13 7.75 -0.73
N GLN A 92 -16.41 6.67 -0.42
CA GLN A 92 -14.95 6.67 -0.35
C GLN A 92 -14.37 5.29 -0.67
N LEU A 93 -13.09 5.28 -1.07
CA LEU A 93 -12.24 4.10 -1.06
C LEU A 93 -11.75 3.86 0.38
N ALA A 94 -12.49 3.03 1.13
CA ALA A 94 -12.24 2.88 2.57
C ALA A 94 -10.89 2.24 2.91
N PHE A 95 -10.25 1.53 1.98
CA PHE A 95 -8.90 0.98 2.17
C PHE A 95 -7.78 2.02 2.06
N GLU A 96 -8.10 3.29 1.75
CA GLU A 96 -7.17 4.43 1.71
C GLU A 96 -5.87 4.13 0.92
N PRO A 97 -5.93 3.90 -0.39
CA PRO A 97 -4.73 3.60 -1.16
C PRO A 97 -3.73 4.76 -1.08
N MET A 98 -2.48 4.47 -0.64
CA MET A 98 -1.47 5.50 -0.57
C MET A 98 -1.00 5.94 -1.96
N ASP A 99 -0.62 7.21 -2.08
CA ASP A 99 0.11 7.71 -3.23
C ASP A 99 1.62 7.63 -2.96
N TYR A 100 2.29 6.75 -3.70
CA TYR A 100 3.75 6.59 -3.58
C TYR A 100 4.57 7.74 -4.17
N ALA A 101 3.94 8.74 -4.79
CA ALA A 101 4.64 9.87 -5.40
C ALA A 101 5.53 10.60 -4.38
N SER A 102 5.03 10.82 -3.16
CA SER A 102 5.77 11.50 -2.09
C SER A 102 7.08 10.80 -1.75
N VAL A 103 7.08 9.47 -1.69
CA VAL A 103 8.24 8.68 -1.25
C VAL A 103 9.13 8.18 -2.39
N LEU A 104 8.66 8.22 -3.64
CA LEU A 104 9.40 7.78 -4.81
C LEU A 104 9.84 8.92 -5.73
N GLY A 105 9.53 10.17 -5.39
CA GLY A 105 9.84 11.34 -6.22
C GLY A 105 9.08 11.38 -7.53
N GLY A 106 7.91 10.75 -7.59
CA GLY A 106 7.03 10.70 -8.76
C GLY A 106 6.05 11.86 -8.82
N VAL A 107 5.15 11.80 -9.80
CA VAL A 107 4.06 12.77 -9.97
C VAL A 107 2.85 12.34 -9.13
N ALA A 108 2.35 13.24 -8.29
CA ALA A 108 1.18 13.00 -7.46
C ALA A 108 -0.06 12.68 -8.32
N GLY A 109 -0.92 11.80 -7.82
CA GLY A 109 -2.16 11.39 -8.50
C GLY A 109 -1.95 10.43 -9.69
N HIS A 110 -0.73 9.97 -9.96
CA HIS A 110 -0.45 9.01 -11.03
C HIS A 110 -0.77 7.55 -10.65
N GLY A 111 -1.19 7.29 -9.42
CA GLY A 111 -1.66 5.98 -9.00
C GLY A 111 -2.90 5.53 -9.76
N THR A 112 -2.95 4.24 -10.19
CA THR A 112 -4.11 3.64 -10.86
C THR A 112 -4.77 2.60 -9.97
N ILE A 113 -6.06 2.34 -10.16
CA ILE A 113 -6.81 1.37 -9.38
C ILE A 113 -6.24 -0.05 -9.53
N GLY A 114 -5.95 -0.50 -10.74
CA GLY A 114 -5.32 -1.80 -10.98
C GLY A 114 -3.94 -1.90 -10.32
N GLY A 115 -3.14 -0.83 -10.38
CA GLY A 115 -1.85 -0.78 -9.71
C GLY A 115 -1.95 -0.76 -8.18
N ALA A 116 -3.00 -0.17 -7.59
CA ALA A 116 -3.25 -0.21 -6.15
C ALA A 116 -3.65 -1.61 -5.69
N LEU A 117 -4.53 -2.28 -6.44
CA LEU A 117 -4.95 -3.65 -6.17
C LEU A 117 -3.80 -4.65 -6.39
N ALA A 118 -3.06 -4.54 -7.50
CA ALA A 118 -1.90 -5.40 -7.77
C ALA A 118 -0.81 -5.31 -6.68
N ALA A 119 -0.68 -4.15 -6.02
CA ALA A 119 0.25 -3.96 -4.90
C ALA A 119 -0.43 -4.12 -3.52
N ASN A 120 -1.75 -4.38 -3.48
CA ASN A 120 -2.56 -4.46 -2.25
C ASN A 120 -2.33 -3.27 -1.31
N LEU A 121 -2.37 -2.04 -1.87
CA LEU A 121 -2.12 -0.81 -1.13
C LEU A 121 -3.25 -0.51 -0.15
N SER A 122 -2.89 -0.26 1.10
CA SER A 122 -3.84 0.05 2.16
C SER A 122 -3.24 1.05 3.13
N GLY A 123 -3.99 2.07 3.48
CA GLY A 123 -3.61 3.13 4.40
C GLY A 123 -4.03 2.87 5.84
N PRO A 124 -4.07 3.92 6.67
CA PRO A 124 -4.32 3.84 8.11
C PRO A 124 -5.64 3.17 8.49
N ARG A 125 -6.72 3.35 7.69
CA ARG A 125 -8.05 2.79 7.98
C ARG A 125 -8.11 1.26 7.80
N ARG A 126 -7.03 0.62 7.30
CA ARG A 126 -6.99 -0.83 7.12
C ARG A 126 -7.36 -1.61 8.37
N ILE A 127 -6.97 -1.12 9.56
CA ILE A 127 -7.26 -1.78 10.84
C ILE A 127 -8.77 -1.87 11.15
N LYS A 128 -9.57 -1.02 10.51
CA LYS A 128 -11.04 -0.95 10.66
C LYS A 128 -11.77 -1.44 9.41
N ALA A 129 -11.37 -0.96 8.24
CA ALA A 129 -12.10 -1.17 6.98
C ALA A 129 -11.60 -2.41 6.19
N GLY A 130 -10.45 -2.97 6.54
CA GLY A 130 -9.81 -4.01 5.77
C GLY A 130 -8.84 -3.48 4.70
N ALA A 131 -8.12 -4.38 4.06
CA ALA A 131 -7.13 -4.08 3.02
C ALA A 131 -7.79 -3.89 1.65
N ALA A 132 -7.04 -3.39 0.66
CA ALA A 132 -7.51 -3.26 -0.72
C ALA A 132 -8.09 -4.56 -1.26
N ARG A 133 -7.46 -5.71 -0.98
CA ARG A 133 -7.95 -7.03 -1.37
C ARG A 133 -9.34 -7.38 -0.79
N ASP A 134 -9.73 -6.78 0.33
CA ASP A 134 -11.02 -7.04 0.99
C ASP A 134 -12.15 -6.21 0.37
N HIS A 135 -11.79 -5.23 -0.45
CA HIS A 135 -12.69 -4.42 -1.28
C HIS A 135 -12.69 -4.86 -2.74
N PHE A 136 -11.83 -5.80 -3.14
CA PHE A 136 -11.68 -6.28 -4.50
C PHE A 136 -12.66 -7.40 -4.77
N LEU A 137 -13.74 -7.11 -5.53
CA LEU A 137 -14.88 -7.99 -5.76
C LEU A 137 -14.73 -8.84 -7.03
N GLY A 138 -14.11 -8.31 -8.07
CA GLY A 138 -13.96 -9.00 -9.35
C GLY A 138 -12.99 -8.30 -10.29
N PHE A 139 -12.56 -9.02 -11.32
CA PHE A 139 -11.70 -8.49 -12.35
C PHE A 139 -11.80 -9.25 -13.66
N SER A 140 -11.38 -8.59 -14.75
CA SER A 140 -11.02 -9.20 -16.03
C SER A 140 -9.52 -8.99 -16.24
N ALA A 141 -8.83 -10.01 -16.76
CA ALA A 141 -7.39 -9.95 -16.98
C ALA A 141 -6.95 -10.88 -18.11
N VAL A 142 -5.75 -10.68 -18.62
CA VAL A 142 -5.06 -11.58 -19.53
C VAL A 142 -3.94 -12.28 -18.76
N SER A 143 -3.93 -13.61 -18.76
CA SER A 143 -2.88 -14.43 -18.16
C SER A 143 -1.62 -14.43 -19.02
N GLY A 144 -0.49 -14.88 -18.45
CA GLY A 144 0.72 -15.13 -19.22
C GLY A 144 0.64 -16.28 -20.21
N ARG A 145 -0.55 -16.92 -20.34
CA ARG A 145 -0.86 -17.88 -21.41
C ARG A 145 -1.48 -17.21 -22.64
N GLY A 146 -1.68 -15.88 -22.61
CA GLY A 146 -2.38 -15.16 -23.66
C GLY A 146 -3.89 -15.43 -23.70
N GLU A 147 -4.47 -15.78 -22.56
CA GLU A 147 -5.90 -16.11 -22.42
C GLU A 147 -6.59 -15.07 -21.55
N THR A 148 -7.69 -14.51 -22.03
CA THR A 148 -8.57 -13.65 -21.24
C THR A 148 -9.37 -14.49 -20.24
N PHE A 149 -9.41 -14.07 -18.98
CA PHE A 149 -10.22 -14.71 -17.94
C PHE A 149 -10.85 -13.68 -17.01
N LYS A 150 -11.88 -14.11 -16.29
CA LYS A 150 -12.59 -13.32 -15.30
C LYS A 150 -12.70 -14.08 -13.99
N SER A 151 -12.71 -13.36 -12.87
CA SER A 151 -13.00 -13.95 -11.56
C SER A 151 -13.75 -12.95 -10.69
N GLY A 152 -14.60 -13.47 -9.79
CA GLY A 152 -15.47 -12.66 -8.98
C GLY A 152 -16.62 -12.05 -9.78
N GLY A 153 -17.17 -10.95 -9.28
CA GLY A 153 -18.31 -10.26 -9.89
C GLY A 153 -18.69 -9.00 -9.12
N ARG A 154 -19.95 -8.61 -9.20
CA ARG A 154 -20.51 -7.41 -8.55
C ARG A 154 -21.10 -7.70 -7.17
N VAL A 155 -20.95 -8.91 -6.64
CA VAL A 155 -21.52 -9.33 -5.35
C VAL A 155 -20.43 -9.50 -4.30
N VAL A 156 -20.74 -9.13 -3.08
CA VAL A 156 -19.80 -9.19 -1.95
C VAL A 156 -19.44 -10.63 -1.57
N LYS A 157 -20.31 -11.61 -1.90
CA LYS A 157 -20.12 -13.01 -1.55
C LYS A 157 -19.94 -13.87 -2.81
N ASN A 158 -18.71 -14.30 -3.07
CA ASN A 158 -18.45 -15.38 -4.01
C ASN A 158 -18.64 -16.72 -3.29
N VAL A 159 -19.62 -17.53 -3.72
CA VAL A 159 -19.94 -18.82 -3.09
C VAL A 159 -19.46 -20.01 -3.89
N THR A 160 -18.95 -19.79 -5.11
CA THR A 160 -18.51 -20.85 -6.01
C THR A 160 -17.15 -20.52 -6.61
N GLY A 161 -16.22 -21.47 -6.57
CA GLY A 161 -14.88 -21.33 -7.14
C GLY A 161 -13.86 -20.68 -6.20
N TYR A 162 -12.64 -20.51 -6.71
CA TYR A 162 -11.56 -19.88 -5.98
C TYR A 162 -11.70 -18.36 -5.97
N ASP A 163 -11.34 -17.72 -4.86
CA ASP A 163 -11.24 -16.27 -4.74
C ASP A 163 -9.93 -15.76 -5.36
N LEU A 164 -9.90 -15.67 -6.69
CA LEU A 164 -8.71 -15.19 -7.40
C LEU A 164 -8.44 -13.69 -7.15
N CYS A 165 -9.43 -12.91 -6.73
CA CYS A 165 -9.19 -11.52 -6.32
C CYS A 165 -8.17 -11.44 -5.19
N LYS A 166 -8.25 -12.36 -4.20
CA LYS A 166 -7.28 -12.43 -3.10
C LYS A 166 -5.89 -12.87 -3.54
N LEU A 167 -5.79 -13.65 -4.61
CA LEU A 167 -4.54 -14.12 -5.18
C LEU A 167 -3.85 -13.04 -6.03
N ILE A 168 -4.63 -12.35 -6.86
CA ILE A 168 -4.13 -11.27 -7.74
C ILE A 168 -3.74 -10.03 -6.93
N ALA A 169 -4.45 -9.74 -5.82
CA ALA A 169 -4.07 -8.66 -4.92
C ALA A 169 -2.70 -8.92 -4.28
N GLY A 170 -1.75 -8.03 -4.54
CA GLY A 170 -0.37 -8.15 -4.08
C GLY A 170 0.55 -8.97 -4.99
N SER A 171 0.09 -9.37 -6.19
CA SER A 171 0.92 -10.11 -7.16
C SER A 171 1.87 -9.23 -7.99
N TRP A 172 1.78 -7.91 -7.89
CA TRP A 172 2.63 -6.95 -8.61
C TRP A 172 2.64 -7.16 -10.13
N GLY A 173 1.56 -7.71 -10.70
CA GLY A 173 1.43 -7.98 -12.13
C GLY A 173 2.25 -9.19 -12.62
N THR A 174 2.73 -10.05 -11.71
CA THR A 174 3.49 -11.25 -12.10
C THR A 174 2.58 -12.40 -12.54
N LEU A 175 1.28 -12.35 -12.27
CA LEU A 175 0.34 -13.42 -12.59
C LEU A 175 -0.54 -13.09 -13.80
N ALA A 176 -0.97 -11.85 -13.94
CA ALA A 176 -1.86 -11.43 -15.02
C ALA A 176 -1.80 -9.93 -15.26
N ALA A 177 -2.12 -9.50 -16.47
CA ALA A 177 -2.38 -8.12 -16.84
C ALA A 177 -3.86 -7.82 -16.64
N MET A 178 -4.24 -7.12 -15.56
CA MET A 178 -5.63 -6.71 -15.30
C MET A 178 -6.08 -5.66 -16.32
N THR A 179 -7.24 -5.86 -16.91
CA THR A 179 -7.86 -4.94 -17.87
C THR A 179 -9.02 -4.15 -17.26
N GLU A 180 -9.82 -4.79 -16.40
CA GLU A 180 -10.93 -4.18 -15.66
C GLU A 180 -10.95 -4.71 -14.23
N VAL A 181 -11.36 -3.89 -13.28
CA VAL A 181 -11.50 -4.26 -11.87
C VAL A 181 -12.85 -3.80 -11.33
N THR A 182 -13.43 -4.58 -10.43
CA THR A 182 -14.65 -4.24 -9.68
C THR A 182 -14.31 -4.18 -8.19
N ILE A 183 -14.69 -3.09 -7.56
CA ILE A 183 -14.41 -2.84 -6.14
C ILE A 183 -15.67 -2.46 -5.38
N LYS A 184 -15.65 -2.72 -4.07
CA LYS A 184 -16.61 -2.18 -3.13
C LYS A 184 -16.15 -0.80 -2.68
N VAL A 185 -17.07 0.17 -2.69
CA VAL A 185 -16.92 1.48 -2.05
C VAL A 185 -17.75 1.50 -0.76
N LEU A 186 -17.48 2.44 0.13
CA LEU A 186 -18.24 2.59 1.38
C LEU A 186 -18.70 4.04 1.54
N PRO A 187 -19.79 4.30 2.30
CA PRO A 187 -20.17 5.64 2.68
C PRO A 187 -18.99 6.36 3.37
N ALA A 188 -18.80 7.62 3.04
CA ALA A 188 -17.85 8.48 3.75
C ALA A 188 -18.42 8.87 5.11
N ALA A 189 -17.56 9.03 6.11
CA ALA A 189 -17.98 9.56 7.41
C ALA A 189 -18.43 11.03 7.29
N GLU A 190 -19.47 11.41 8.00
CA GLU A 190 -19.97 12.80 8.09
C GLU A 190 -18.89 13.72 8.65
N THR A 191 -18.23 13.26 9.72
CA THR A 191 -17.13 13.98 10.35
C THR A 191 -16.06 13.05 10.86
N GLU A 192 -14.89 13.62 11.13
CA GLU A 192 -13.81 12.94 11.84
C GLU A 192 -13.13 13.89 12.82
N GLU A 193 -12.55 13.32 13.86
CA GLU A 193 -11.69 14.01 14.83
C GLU A 193 -10.55 13.08 15.18
N THR A 194 -9.42 13.65 15.58
CA THR A 194 -8.29 12.85 16.07
C THR A 194 -7.91 13.30 17.48
N LEU A 195 -7.90 12.33 18.39
CA LEU A 195 -7.29 12.47 19.71
C LEU A 195 -5.78 12.29 19.59
N LEU A 196 -5.01 13.24 20.06
CA LEU A 196 -3.57 13.20 20.17
C LEU A 196 -3.16 12.96 21.62
N ILE A 197 -2.15 12.11 21.82
CA ILE A 197 -1.45 11.93 23.10
C ILE A 197 0.01 12.33 22.86
N ARG A 198 0.52 13.28 23.65
CA ARG A 198 1.84 13.86 23.45
C ARG A 198 2.90 13.21 24.31
N GLY A 199 4.14 13.15 23.81
CA GLY A 199 5.33 12.80 24.56
C GLY A 199 5.48 11.32 24.90
N LEU A 200 4.69 10.42 24.28
CA LEU A 200 4.85 8.98 24.52
C LEU A 200 6.08 8.43 23.78
N GLU A 201 6.78 7.53 24.46
CA GLU A 201 7.76 6.66 23.85
C GLU A 201 7.04 5.50 23.10
N PRO A 202 7.65 4.88 22.09
CA PRO A 202 6.98 3.89 21.24
C PRO A 202 6.31 2.74 21.99
N ALA A 203 6.93 2.20 23.04
CA ALA A 203 6.33 1.12 23.82
C ALA A 203 5.02 1.55 24.48
N ARG A 204 5.02 2.72 25.11
CA ARG A 204 3.84 3.28 25.78
C ARG A 204 2.77 3.72 24.77
N ALA A 205 3.21 4.18 23.59
CA ALA A 205 2.31 4.52 22.49
C ALA A 205 1.55 3.31 21.95
N VAL A 206 2.22 2.17 21.78
CA VAL A 206 1.57 0.92 21.34
C VAL A 206 0.59 0.41 22.40
N GLU A 207 0.88 0.53 23.70
CA GLU A 207 -0.08 0.21 24.76
C GLU A 207 -1.33 1.09 24.67
N ALA A 208 -1.18 2.41 24.48
CA ALA A 208 -2.29 3.34 24.32
C ALA A 208 -3.15 3.00 23.08
N MET A 209 -2.49 2.77 21.93
CA MET A 209 -3.17 2.39 20.68
C MET A 209 -3.90 1.06 20.82
N THR A 210 -3.29 0.06 21.44
CA THR A 210 -3.91 -1.26 21.68
C THR A 210 -5.13 -1.14 22.59
N SER A 211 -5.03 -0.36 23.69
CA SER A 211 -6.14 -0.08 24.59
C SER A 211 -7.30 0.61 23.87
N ALA A 212 -6.99 1.61 23.03
CA ALA A 212 -8.00 2.32 22.24
C ALA A 212 -8.68 1.41 21.23
N MET A 213 -7.93 0.58 20.50
CA MET A 213 -8.45 -0.37 19.52
C MET A 213 -9.31 -1.47 20.15
N GLY A 214 -9.01 -1.88 21.38
CA GLY A 214 -9.80 -2.86 22.13
C GLY A 214 -11.06 -2.28 22.81
N SER A 215 -11.28 -0.97 22.71
CA SER A 215 -12.41 -0.29 23.36
C SER A 215 -13.65 -0.22 22.46
N ALA A 216 -14.78 0.18 23.06
CA ALA A 216 -16.01 0.49 22.33
C ALA A 216 -15.97 1.85 21.59
N CYS A 217 -14.83 2.55 21.58
CA CYS A 217 -14.70 3.85 20.93
C CYS A 217 -14.63 3.79 19.40
N ASP A 218 -14.52 2.59 18.82
CA ASP A 218 -14.56 2.36 17.38
C ASP A 218 -13.52 3.18 16.60
N VAL A 219 -12.28 3.13 17.07
CA VAL A 219 -11.13 3.85 16.47
C VAL A 219 -10.85 3.33 15.07
N SER A 220 -10.73 4.23 14.09
CA SER A 220 -10.54 3.89 12.66
C SER A 220 -9.11 4.05 12.16
N GLY A 221 -8.24 4.66 12.95
CA GLY A 221 -6.81 4.83 12.67
C GLY A 221 -6.04 5.01 13.96
N ALA A 222 -4.86 4.39 14.07
CA ALA A 222 -4.00 4.47 15.24
C ALA A 222 -2.54 4.47 14.80
N ALA A 223 -1.86 5.62 14.98
CA ALA A 223 -0.49 5.86 14.54
C ALA A 223 0.35 6.52 15.64
N HIS A 224 1.67 6.30 15.60
CA HIS A 224 2.62 6.98 16.47
C HIS A 224 3.80 7.51 15.66
N LEU A 225 4.06 8.79 15.84
CA LEU A 225 5.18 9.53 15.25
C LEU A 225 6.13 9.91 16.36
N PRO A 226 7.36 9.36 16.44
CA PRO A 226 8.41 9.88 17.31
C PRO A 226 8.68 11.36 17.06
N SER A 227 9.32 12.03 18.00
CA SER A 227 9.48 13.49 18.02
C SER A 227 10.08 14.09 16.75
N ASP A 228 11.09 13.45 16.18
CA ASP A 228 11.76 13.89 14.95
C ASP A 228 10.84 13.78 13.72
N VAL A 229 10.00 12.76 13.67
CA VAL A 229 9.02 12.53 12.61
C VAL A 229 7.80 13.44 12.78
N ALA A 230 7.29 13.59 14.01
CA ALA A 230 6.16 14.47 14.30
C ALA A 230 6.46 15.93 13.94
N ALA A 231 7.69 16.40 14.15
CA ALA A 231 8.13 17.76 13.80
C ALA A 231 8.03 18.07 12.30
N SER A 232 8.04 17.05 11.44
CA SER A 232 7.92 17.20 9.98
C SER A 232 6.46 17.17 9.45
N VAL A 233 5.48 16.90 10.32
CA VAL A 233 4.04 16.88 9.94
C VAL A 233 3.38 18.18 10.39
N PRO A 234 2.97 19.09 9.48
CA PRO A 234 2.49 20.42 9.84
C PRO A 234 1.36 20.42 10.86
N ALA A 235 0.44 19.47 10.78
CA ALA A 235 -0.72 19.38 11.68
C ALA A 235 -0.33 19.13 13.17
N VAL A 236 0.89 18.65 13.44
CA VAL A 236 1.36 18.29 14.78
C VAL A 236 2.79 18.77 15.07
N ALA A 237 3.42 19.54 14.19
CA ALA A 237 4.81 20.01 14.33
C ALA A 237 5.05 20.79 15.64
N GLY A 238 4.03 21.47 16.17
CA GLY A 238 4.09 22.22 17.44
C GLY A 238 3.89 21.35 18.70
N ALA A 239 3.80 20.02 18.60
CA ALA A 239 3.52 19.17 19.75
C ALA A 239 4.65 19.08 20.79
N GLY A 240 5.89 19.45 20.42
CA GLY A 240 7.05 19.47 21.32
C GLY A 240 7.59 18.09 21.72
N GLY A 241 7.11 17.00 21.10
CA GLY A 241 7.51 15.63 21.40
C GLY A 241 6.88 14.64 20.45
N GLY A 242 6.98 13.33 20.76
CA GLY A 242 6.30 12.30 20.01
C GLY A 242 4.77 12.46 20.08
N VAL A 243 4.08 12.05 19.02
CA VAL A 243 2.62 12.15 18.90
C VAL A 243 2.02 10.79 18.63
N THR A 244 1.08 10.35 19.48
CA THR A 244 0.23 9.19 19.24
C THR A 244 -1.16 9.68 18.85
N ALA A 245 -1.68 9.26 17.72
CA ALA A 245 -2.92 9.74 17.13
C ALA A 245 -3.95 8.62 17.02
N LEU A 246 -5.18 8.91 17.43
CA LEU A 246 -6.32 7.99 17.42
C LEU A 246 -7.49 8.66 16.68
N ARG A 247 -7.90 8.12 15.52
CA ARG A 247 -8.95 8.69 14.67
C ARG A 247 -10.33 8.14 15.04
N LEU A 248 -11.28 9.05 15.17
CA LEU A 248 -12.70 8.78 15.30
C LEU A 248 -13.43 9.31 14.07
N GLU A 249 -14.30 8.51 13.48
CA GLU A 249 -15.07 8.85 12.28
C GLU A 249 -16.54 8.43 12.45
N GLY A 250 -17.46 9.13 11.80
CA GLY A 250 -18.88 8.78 11.78
C GLY A 250 -19.81 9.99 11.85
N PHE A 251 -21.01 9.79 12.41
CA PHE A 251 -21.97 10.86 12.65
C PHE A 251 -21.53 11.75 13.81
N SER A 252 -21.73 13.05 13.68
CA SER A 252 -21.23 14.05 14.63
C SER A 252 -21.61 13.76 16.11
N PRO A 253 -22.86 13.40 16.46
CA PRO A 253 -23.20 13.06 17.85
C PRO A 253 -22.46 11.82 18.36
N SER A 254 -22.28 10.81 17.51
CA SER A 254 -21.56 9.58 17.85
C SER A 254 -20.07 9.85 18.06
N VAL A 255 -19.44 10.64 17.19
CA VAL A 255 -18.04 11.03 17.33
C VAL A 255 -17.83 11.82 18.63
N ALA A 256 -18.69 12.78 18.94
CA ALA A 256 -18.61 13.55 20.18
C ALA A 256 -18.72 12.66 21.44
N HIS A 257 -19.63 11.70 21.45
CA HIS A 257 -19.78 10.75 22.57
C HIS A 257 -18.53 9.87 22.73
N ARG A 258 -18.07 9.24 21.64
CA ARG A 258 -16.89 8.35 21.64
C ARG A 258 -15.61 9.11 21.97
N ARG A 259 -15.49 10.37 21.55
CA ARG A 259 -14.39 11.26 21.93
C ARG A 259 -14.30 11.40 23.45
N GLY A 260 -15.43 11.69 24.14
CA GLY A 260 -15.45 11.79 25.60
C GLY A 260 -15.03 10.49 26.29
N ALA A 261 -15.54 9.35 25.81
CA ALA A 261 -15.14 8.04 26.33
C ALA A 261 -13.63 7.75 26.07
N LEU A 262 -13.13 8.05 24.86
CA LEU A 262 -11.74 7.86 24.50
C LEU A 262 -10.80 8.77 25.31
N GLN A 263 -11.18 10.04 25.55
CA GLN A 263 -10.41 10.94 26.43
C GLN A 263 -10.30 10.37 27.84
N GLY A 264 -11.39 9.85 28.41
CA GLY A 264 -11.38 9.19 29.72
C GLY A 264 -10.41 8.00 29.76
N LEU A 265 -10.47 7.15 28.74
CA LEU A 265 -9.61 5.97 28.61
C LEU A 265 -8.13 6.35 28.43
N MET A 266 -7.84 7.40 27.67
CA MET A 266 -6.45 7.80 27.34
C MET A 266 -5.83 8.74 28.40
N LYS A 267 -6.60 9.30 29.32
CA LYS A 267 -6.10 10.20 30.37
C LYS A 267 -4.88 9.67 31.15
N PRO A 268 -4.78 8.38 31.50
CA PRO A 268 -3.61 7.83 32.18
C PRO A 268 -2.32 7.80 31.35
N PHE A 269 -2.39 8.04 30.03
CA PHE A 269 -1.25 8.00 29.15
C PHE A 269 -0.53 9.34 29.03
N GLY A 270 -1.16 10.47 29.31
CA GLY A 270 -0.50 11.78 29.30
C GLY A 270 -1.35 12.95 28.83
N ASP A 271 -0.70 13.95 28.26
CA ASP A 271 -1.34 15.16 27.76
C ASP A 271 -2.14 14.90 26.48
N LEU A 272 -3.41 15.28 26.52
CA LEU A 272 -4.37 15.02 25.44
C LEU A 272 -4.72 16.30 24.71
N ALA A 273 -4.79 16.22 23.38
CA ALA A 273 -5.33 17.28 22.54
C ALA A 273 -6.30 16.67 21.50
N ILE A 274 -7.18 17.52 20.98
CA ILE A 274 -8.07 17.15 19.87
C ILE A 274 -7.73 18.04 18.69
N ILE A 275 -7.61 17.46 17.52
CA ILE A 275 -7.60 18.18 16.26
C ILE A 275 -8.92 17.96 15.51
N ASP A 276 -9.40 19.03 14.90
CA ASP A 276 -10.66 19.07 14.16
C ASP A 276 -10.60 18.26 12.85
N ALA A 277 -11.73 18.15 12.18
CA ALA A 277 -11.86 17.38 10.95
C ALA A 277 -10.87 17.80 9.85
N THR A 278 -10.56 19.10 9.71
CA THR A 278 -9.65 19.60 8.68
C THR A 278 -8.21 19.20 8.99
N ALA A 279 -7.75 19.45 10.20
CA ALA A 279 -6.42 19.08 10.66
C ALA A 279 -6.26 17.56 10.74
N SER A 280 -7.31 16.83 11.14
CA SER A 280 -7.34 15.37 11.17
C SER A 280 -7.12 14.77 9.77
N ARG A 281 -7.88 15.19 8.77
CA ARG A 281 -7.71 14.71 7.38
C ARG A 281 -6.31 14.99 6.86
N ALA A 282 -5.77 16.18 7.08
CA ALA A 282 -4.41 16.54 6.67
C ALA A 282 -3.35 15.66 7.37
N PHE A 283 -3.55 15.38 8.67
CA PHE A 283 -2.68 14.49 9.43
C PHE A 283 -2.70 13.07 8.88
N TRP A 284 -3.90 12.47 8.69
CA TRP A 284 -4.02 11.10 8.21
C TRP A 284 -3.60 10.94 6.74
N GLN A 285 -3.74 11.98 5.94
CA GLN A 285 -3.15 12.00 4.60
C GLN A 285 -1.62 11.95 4.67
N ALA A 286 -1.00 12.70 5.58
CA ALA A 286 0.45 12.66 5.77
C ALA A 286 0.93 11.28 6.25
N VAL A 287 0.18 10.63 7.16
CA VAL A 287 0.46 9.26 7.61
C VAL A 287 0.29 8.26 6.46
N ARG A 288 -0.82 8.34 5.71
CA ARG A 288 -1.14 7.47 4.58
C ARG A 288 -0.04 7.51 3.50
N ASP A 289 0.37 8.70 3.10
CA ASP A 289 1.32 8.92 2.02
C ASP A 289 2.78 8.98 2.52
N VAL A 290 2.97 8.73 3.83
CA VAL A 290 4.28 8.68 4.50
C VAL A 290 5.12 9.94 4.19
N THR A 291 4.48 11.11 4.17
CA THR A 291 5.12 12.39 3.78
C THR A 291 6.30 12.79 4.64
N PRO A 292 6.43 12.39 5.94
CA PRO A 292 7.67 12.60 6.70
C PRO A 292 8.92 12.02 6.04
N PHE A 293 8.77 10.99 5.22
CA PHE A 293 9.87 10.34 4.49
C PHE A 293 9.83 10.65 2.99
N ALA A 294 9.19 11.78 2.62
CA ALA A 294 9.14 12.26 1.25
C ALA A 294 10.55 12.36 0.65
N CYS A 295 10.62 12.10 -0.64
CA CYS A 295 11.84 12.12 -1.41
C CYS A 295 11.90 13.40 -2.24
N SER A 296 12.94 14.22 -2.05
CA SER A 296 13.34 15.17 -3.08
C SER A 296 14.07 14.42 -4.20
N CYS A 297 14.14 14.99 -5.39
CA CYS A 297 14.80 14.35 -6.56
C CYS A 297 16.27 13.94 -6.26
N ASN A 298 16.88 14.47 -5.19
CA ASN A 298 18.25 14.16 -4.77
C ASN A 298 18.33 13.09 -3.67
N ASP A 299 17.20 12.68 -3.06
CA ASP A 299 17.16 11.78 -1.89
C ASP A 299 16.72 10.35 -2.21
N ILE A 300 16.65 9.97 -3.50
CA ILE A 300 16.23 8.62 -3.92
C ILE A 300 17.16 7.52 -3.38
N GLU A 301 18.35 7.91 -2.95
CA GLU A 301 19.35 7.00 -2.37
C GLU A 301 19.06 6.61 -0.91
N ARG A 302 18.18 7.35 -0.20
CA ARG A 302 17.79 7.01 1.17
C ARG A 302 16.83 5.82 1.16
N PRO A 303 17.22 4.65 1.70
CA PRO A 303 16.34 3.48 1.74
C PRO A 303 15.09 3.76 2.57
N LEU A 304 13.95 3.26 2.08
CA LEU A 304 12.68 3.25 2.80
C LEU A 304 12.13 1.83 2.84
N TRP A 305 11.93 1.32 4.04
CA TRP A 305 11.35 0.01 4.28
C TRP A 305 9.93 0.12 4.82
N ARG A 306 9.09 -0.79 4.38
CA ARG A 306 7.76 -1.04 4.91
C ARG A 306 7.76 -2.40 5.60
N ILE A 307 7.60 -2.40 6.92
CA ILE A 307 7.69 -3.59 7.76
C ILE A 307 6.31 -3.85 8.38
N SER A 308 5.82 -5.07 8.26
CA SER A 308 4.59 -5.53 8.93
C SER A 308 4.92 -6.61 9.94
N THR A 309 4.40 -6.47 11.15
CA THR A 309 4.58 -7.42 12.25
C THR A 309 3.33 -7.44 13.14
N ALA A 310 3.30 -8.30 14.16
CA ALA A 310 2.25 -8.23 15.18
C ALA A 310 2.32 -6.87 15.91
N PRO A 311 1.21 -6.17 16.14
CA PRO A 311 1.20 -4.84 16.80
C PRO A 311 1.98 -4.81 18.11
N SER A 312 1.86 -5.85 18.92
CA SER A 312 2.57 -6.00 20.20
C SER A 312 4.11 -6.08 20.09
N ARG A 313 4.63 -6.38 18.91
CA ARG A 313 6.09 -6.48 18.65
C ARG A 313 6.63 -5.23 17.95
N GLY A 314 5.74 -4.38 17.42
CA GLY A 314 6.14 -3.25 16.59
C GLY A 314 7.00 -2.23 17.30
N ALA A 315 6.66 -1.87 18.53
CA ALA A 315 7.44 -0.89 19.30
C ALA A 315 8.87 -1.37 19.57
N GLU A 316 9.03 -2.62 20.03
CA GLU A 316 10.34 -3.22 20.30
C GLU A 316 11.19 -3.28 19.03
N LEU A 317 10.61 -3.79 17.94
CA LEU A 317 11.29 -3.91 16.65
C LEU A 317 11.71 -2.55 16.10
N GLY A 318 10.79 -1.58 16.04
CA GLY A 318 11.07 -0.25 15.53
C GLY A 318 12.13 0.51 16.34
N ALA A 319 12.03 0.46 17.67
CA ALA A 319 13.03 1.09 18.55
C ALA A 319 14.43 0.42 18.42
N ALA A 320 14.48 -0.90 18.31
CA ALA A 320 15.74 -1.62 18.10
C ALA A 320 16.40 -1.26 16.76
N LEU A 321 15.60 -1.16 15.68
CA LEU A 321 16.08 -0.75 14.36
C LEU A 321 16.48 0.72 14.34
N ALA A 322 15.72 1.63 14.98
CA ALA A 322 16.08 3.03 15.12
C ALA A 322 17.44 3.17 15.79
N LYS A 323 17.65 2.51 16.91
CA LYS A 323 18.90 2.57 17.66
C LYS A 323 20.10 1.96 16.91
N ARG A 324 19.91 0.78 16.28
CA ARG A 324 21.02 0.04 15.64
C ARG A 324 21.39 0.58 14.27
N ALA A 325 20.42 1.15 13.55
CA ALA A 325 20.61 1.60 12.17
C ALA A 325 20.56 3.13 12.03
N GLY A 326 20.33 3.89 13.11
CA GLY A 326 20.15 5.34 13.03
C GLY A 326 18.93 5.73 12.19
N ALA A 327 17.88 4.91 12.22
CA ALA A 327 16.72 5.07 11.36
C ALA A 327 15.66 5.98 11.97
N GLN A 328 14.95 6.72 11.12
CA GLN A 328 13.68 7.36 11.47
C GLN A 328 12.54 6.36 11.33
N VAL A 329 11.58 6.41 12.25
CA VAL A 329 10.50 5.41 12.34
C VAL A 329 9.14 6.10 12.43
N LEU A 330 8.17 5.60 11.66
CA LEU A 330 6.75 5.93 11.80
C LEU A 330 5.98 4.64 12.03
N TYR A 331 5.10 4.62 13.03
CA TYR A 331 4.25 3.48 13.32
C TYR A 331 2.81 3.76 12.91
N ASP A 332 2.20 2.80 12.23
CA ASP A 332 0.78 2.81 11.87
C ASP A 332 0.15 1.45 12.24
N TRP A 333 -1.14 1.30 12.02
CA TRP A 333 -1.92 0.09 12.32
C TRP A 333 -1.72 -0.37 13.76
N ALA A 334 -1.75 0.57 14.71
CA ALA A 334 -1.55 0.33 16.14
C ALA A 334 -0.20 -0.34 16.46
N GLY A 335 0.83 -0.10 15.66
CA GLY A 335 2.17 -0.71 15.78
C GLY A 335 2.40 -1.89 14.83
N GLY A 336 1.37 -2.36 14.11
CA GLY A 336 1.50 -3.48 13.16
C GLY A 336 2.14 -3.12 11.82
N LEU A 337 2.27 -1.84 11.51
CA LEU A 337 3.01 -1.31 10.36
C LEU A 337 4.09 -0.35 10.83
N ILE A 338 5.31 -0.57 10.36
CA ILE A 338 6.46 0.28 10.63
C ILE A 338 7.00 0.76 9.29
N TRP A 339 7.11 2.07 9.14
CA TRP A 339 7.89 2.69 8.09
C TRP A 339 9.24 3.08 8.65
N LEU A 340 10.31 2.71 7.95
CA LEU A 340 11.68 2.86 8.41
C LEU A 340 12.51 3.54 7.32
N ALA A 341 12.98 4.76 7.57
CA ALA A 341 13.89 5.49 6.68
C ALA A 341 15.31 5.48 7.24
N LEU A 342 16.29 5.13 6.39
CA LEU A 342 17.70 5.02 6.77
C LEU A 342 18.58 5.99 5.99
N ALA A 343 19.82 6.17 6.46
CA ALA A 343 20.87 6.72 5.63
C ALA A 343 21.21 5.75 4.49
N ALA A 344 21.72 6.28 3.38
CA ALA A 344 22.18 5.48 2.23
C ALA A 344 23.25 4.48 2.66
N SER A 345 23.15 3.25 2.15
CA SER A 345 24.14 2.19 2.33
C SER A 345 24.04 1.18 1.18
N ASP A 346 25.12 0.42 0.95
CA ASP A 346 25.22 -0.53 -0.18
C ASP A 346 24.22 -1.69 -0.09
N ASP A 347 23.74 -2.00 1.11
CA ASP A 347 22.75 -3.06 1.37
C ASP A 347 21.38 -2.52 1.81
N ALA A 348 21.15 -1.21 1.77
CA ALA A 348 19.95 -0.57 2.29
C ALA A 348 19.59 -0.99 3.74
N GLY A 349 20.54 -1.47 4.52
CA GLY A 349 20.35 -2.00 5.88
C GLY A 349 19.77 -3.42 5.93
N ALA A 350 19.67 -4.15 4.81
CA ALA A 350 19.03 -5.46 4.72
C ALA A 350 19.63 -6.49 5.69
N ALA A 351 20.97 -6.51 5.88
CA ALA A 351 21.65 -7.41 6.80
C ALA A 351 21.23 -7.23 8.27
N ARG A 352 20.72 -6.05 8.63
CA ARG A 352 20.23 -5.75 10.00
C ARG A 352 18.73 -5.92 10.11
N ILE A 353 17.98 -5.52 9.07
CA ILE A 353 16.50 -5.53 9.06
C ILE A 353 15.97 -6.95 8.93
N GLY A 354 16.47 -7.73 7.96
CA GLY A 354 15.97 -9.09 7.68
C GLY A 354 15.92 -9.99 8.92
N PRO A 355 17.05 -10.21 9.63
CA PRO A 355 17.06 -11.05 10.84
C PRO A 355 16.18 -10.50 11.98
N ALA A 356 16.13 -9.17 12.17
CA ALA A 356 15.31 -8.56 13.21
C ALA A 356 13.82 -8.77 12.94
N VAL A 357 13.39 -8.63 11.70
CA VAL A 357 12.00 -8.84 11.28
C VAL A 357 11.62 -10.33 11.36
N ALA A 358 12.49 -11.23 10.91
CA ALA A 358 12.25 -12.65 10.98
C ALA A 358 12.07 -13.14 12.43
N ALA A 359 12.85 -12.61 13.38
CA ALA A 359 12.73 -12.92 14.80
C ALA A 359 11.39 -12.49 15.43
N THR A 360 10.68 -11.55 14.83
CA THR A 360 9.36 -11.07 15.29
C THR A 360 8.18 -11.71 14.53
N GLY A 361 8.44 -12.61 13.57
CA GLY A 361 7.41 -13.23 12.74
C GLY A 361 6.78 -12.28 11.71
N GLY A 362 7.47 -11.17 11.39
CA GLY A 362 7.02 -10.17 10.42
C GLY A 362 7.57 -10.38 9.02
N HIS A 363 7.28 -9.42 8.15
CA HIS A 363 7.90 -9.31 6.82
C HIS A 363 8.21 -7.86 6.47
N ALA A 364 9.25 -7.65 5.66
CA ALA A 364 9.69 -6.35 5.21
C ALA A 364 9.67 -6.28 3.68
N THR A 365 9.37 -5.10 3.15
CA THR A 365 9.47 -4.77 1.73
C THR A 365 10.28 -3.49 1.59
N LEU A 366 11.31 -3.52 0.74
CA LEU A 366 12.08 -2.33 0.38
C LEU A 366 11.28 -1.51 -0.65
N ILE A 367 10.85 -0.32 -0.25
CA ILE A 367 10.01 0.55 -1.07
C ILE A 367 10.88 1.47 -1.93
N ARG A 368 11.99 1.96 -1.39
CA ARG A 368 12.90 2.88 -2.07
C ARG A 368 14.35 2.51 -1.80
N ALA A 369 15.11 2.35 -2.88
CA ALA A 369 16.57 2.30 -2.91
C ALA A 369 17.05 2.39 -4.38
N PRO A 370 18.33 2.69 -4.63
CA PRO A 370 18.92 2.64 -5.98
C PRO A 370 18.71 1.28 -6.65
N ALA A 371 18.62 1.27 -7.98
CA ALA A 371 18.39 0.05 -8.75
C ALA A 371 19.48 -1.02 -8.50
N ALA A 372 20.74 -0.60 -8.37
CA ALA A 372 21.86 -1.50 -8.09
C ALA A 372 21.67 -2.23 -6.75
N VAL A 373 21.23 -1.52 -5.72
CA VAL A 373 20.93 -2.10 -4.39
C VAL A 373 19.76 -3.08 -4.49
N ARG A 374 18.66 -2.70 -5.17
CA ARG A 374 17.48 -3.57 -5.35
C ARG A 374 17.79 -4.84 -6.19
N ALA A 375 18.82 -4.81 -7.03
CA ALA A 375 19.29 -5.98 -7.75
C ALA A 375 20.10 -6.93 -6.87
N ALA A 376 20.79 -6.41 -5.85
CA ALA A 376 21.73 -7.16 -5.03
C ALA A 376 21.12 -7.80 -3.77
N ILE A 377 19.97 -7.31 -3.32
CA ILE A 377 19.33 -7.77 -2.07
C ILE A 377 17.88 -8.23 -2.30
N ASP A 378 17.33 -8.91 -1.29
CA ASP A 378 15.91 -9.28 -1.28
C ASP A 378 15.03 -8.05 -1.01
N VAL A 379 14.31 -7.62 -2.03
CA VAL A 379 13.38 -6.48 -1.95
C VAL A 379 12.09 -6.86 -1.21
N PHE A 380 11.60 -8.07 -1.43
CA PHE A 380 10.51 -8.69 -0.67
C PHE A 380 11.08 -9.74 0.29
N ALA A 381 10.42 -9.92 1.42
CA ALA A 381 10.86 -10.90 2.41
C ALA A 381 11.06 -12.28 1.77
N PRO A 382 12.19 -12.95 2.04
CA PRO A 382 12.41 -14.32 1.60
C PRO A 382 11.27 -15.24 2.07
N GLN A 383 10.87 -16.16 1.21
CA GLN A 383 9.83 -17.13 1.53
C GLN A 383 10.46 -18.44 2.06
N GLU A 384 9.80 -19.08 3.01
CA GLU A 384 10.14 -20.44 3.39
C GLU A 384 9.97 -21.41 2.20
N ALA A 385 10.74 -22.48 2.17
CA ALA A 385 10.83 -23.40 1.02
C ALA A 385 9.45 -23.91 0.53
N GLY A 386 8.54 -24.25 1.47
CA GLY A 386 7.19 -24.70 1.11
C GLY A 386 6.35 -23.62 0.46
N LEU A 387 6.40 -22.39 0.99
CA LEU A 387 5.70 -21.23 0.42
C LEU A 387 6.31 -20.83 -0.93
N ALA A 388 7.63 -20.82 -1.05
CA ALA A 388 8.32 -20.52 -2.31
C ALA A 388 7.93 -21.50 -3.43
N ALA A 389 7.88 -22.82 -3.10
CA ALA A 389 7.44 -23.83 -4.04
C ALA A 389 5.97 -23.65 -4.46
N LEU A 390 5.09 -23.26 -3.54
CA LEU A 390 3.69 -22.95 -3.85
C LEU A 390 3.58 -21.70 -4.74
N THR A 391 4.30 -20.62 -4.40
CA THR A 391 4.33 -19.39 -5.17
C THR A 391 4.78 -19.65 -6.61
N LYS A 392 5.83 -20.45 -6.78
CA LYS A 392 6.33 -20.84 -8.10
C LYS A 392 5.26 -21.63 -8.88
N ARG A 393 4.60 -22.63 -8.28
CA ARG A 393 3.52 -23.37 -8.95
C ARG A 393 2.35 -22.48 -9.35
N VAL A 394 1.99 -21.50 -8.52
CA VAL A 394 0.97 -20.50 -8.87
C VAL A 394 1.42 -19.68 -10.06
N LYS A 395 2.65 -19.18 -10.07
CA LYS A 395 3.22 -18.46 -11.22
C LYS A 395 3.16 -19.32 -12.49
N GLU A 396 3.63 -20.56 -12.44
CA GLU A 396 3.60 -21.51 -13.55
C GLU A 396 2.15 -21.78 -14.04
N GLY A 397 1.18 -21.77 -13.12
CA GLY A 397 -0.24 -21.91 -13.45
C GLY A 397 -0.80 -20.75 -14.28
N PHE A 398 -0.38 -19.52 -13.99
CA PHE A 398 -0.87 -18.32 -14.68
C PHE A 398 0.05 -17.88 -15.82
N ASP A 399 1.35 -18.02 -15.66
CA ASP A 399 2.36 -17.53 -16.59
C ASP A 399 3.53 -18.53 -16.72
N PRO A 400 3.30 -19.66 -17.42
CA PRO A 400 4.27 -20.77 -17.52
C PRO A 400 5.55 -20.40 -18.26
N LYS A 401 5.54 -19.35 -19.07
CA LYS A 401 6.69 -18.88 -19.84
C LYS A 401 7.41 -17.70 -19.19
N GLY A 402 6.85 -17.14 -18.10
CA GLY A 402 7.44 -16.01 -17.41
C GLY A 402 7.44 -14.71 -18.24
N VAL A 403 6.39 -14.47 -19.02
CA VAL A 403 6.32 -13.29 -19.90
C VAL A 403 5.87 -12.03 -19.18
N LEU A 404 5.26 -12.14 -17.97
CA LEU A 404 4.69 -11.04 -17.23
C LEU A 404 5.54 -10.70 -16.00
N ASN A 405 6.17 -9.52 -15.96
CA ASN A 405 6.98 -9.01 -14.84
C ASN A 405 7.96 -10.04 -14.23
N PRO A 406 8.74 -10.81 -15.03
CA PRO A 406 9.57 -11.88 -14.49
C PRO A 406 10.59 -11.35 -13.47
N GLY A 407 10.68 -12.04 -12.33
CA GLY A 407 11.66 -11.73 -11.30
C GLY A 407 11.40 -10.44 -10.51
N ARG A 408 10.26 -9.78 -10.69
CA ARG A 408 9.93 -8.53 -9.99
C ARG A 408 9.85 -8.72 -8.47
N MET A 409 9.28 -9.82 -8.01
CA MET A 409 9.14 -10.11 -6.58
C MET A 409 10.30 -10.97 -6.07
N TRP A 410 10.40 -12.18 -6.58
CA TRP A 410 11.44 -13.16 -6.24
C TRP A 410 12.05 -13.74 -7.51
N ALA A 411 13.22 -14.34 -7.40
CA ALA A 411 13.83 -15.00 -8.53
C ALA A 411 12.92 -16.13 -9.06
N GLY A 412 12.58 -16.08 -10.35
CA GLY A 412 11.71 -17.06 -11.01
C GLY A 412 10.20 -16.84 -10.79
N VAL A 413 9.81 -15.68 -10.25
CA VAL A 413 8.38 -15.30 -10.06
C VAL A 413 8.11 -13.91 -10.63
#